data_e167cfbd1f40aa86448a745ec2dd3321
#
_entry.id   e167cfbd1f40aa86448a745ec2dd3321
#
_cell.length_a   1.000
_cell.length_b   1.000
_cell.length_c   1.000
_cell.angle_alpha   90.00
_cell.angle_beta   90.00
_cell.angle_gamma   90.00
#
_symmetry.space_group_name_H-M   'P 1'
#
loop_
_entity.id
_entity.type
_entity.pdbx_description
1 polymer ?
#
loop_
_entity_poly.entity_id
_entity_poly.type
_entity_poly.pdbx_seq_one_letter_code
_entity_poly.pdbx_strand_id
1 'polypeptide(L)'
;IEDLTPPSASFSAVGTEDFLTYNFSNTSKSATDYVWTFPGGGSSTAVEPTFSFPSVGTYSVSLEATDKLLVSDTYTAQLVIVEPPIPPAINPDVINGDFSNGQDNWKVSTFTGGTTSPYNSSSDGENLNYDGSDNGSKTPGAKWTSSTSAGPNLSGSTRFAYQAHTVSPGREYYIEFSYAIKTGGSGLDSTGDRLVVEMLSGHFSDGADALASSQASPLTQIVSTAILGKGNFTLVKQTFTAPESGLVAIWMYGITSVDSYIDNVKLYPVD
;
A
#
# COMPACT_ATOMS: atom_id res chain seq x y z
N ILE A 1 -38.88 -29.95 48.20
CA ILE A 1 -37.72 -30.73 47.72
C ILE A 1 -36.55 -29.77 47.85
N GLU A 2 -35.53 -30.18 48.55
CA GLU A 2 -34.29 -29.41 48.65
C GLU A 2 -33.51 -29.58 47.34
N ASP A 3 -33.10 -28.48 46.72
CA ASP A 3 -32.26 -28.54 45.53
C ASP A 3 -30.82 -28.78 45.97
N LEU A 4 -30.30 -29.96 45.64
CA LEU A 4 -28.95 -30.37 46.00
C LEU A 4 -27.89 -29.90 45.01
N THR A 5 -28.32 -29.38 43.85
CA THR A 5 -27.42 -28.92 42.80
C THR A 5 -27.97 -27.64 42.12
N PRO A 6 -28.03 -26.52 42.85
CA PRO A 6 -28.58 -25.27 42.29
C PRO A 6 -27.81 -24.85 41.05
N PRO A 7 -28.46 -24.10 40.15
CA PRO A 7 -27.80 -23.59 38.94
C PRO A 7 -26.65 -22.67 39.27
N SER A 8 -25.67 -22.66 38.39
CA SER A 8 -24.55 -21.70 38.42
C SER A 8 -24.37 -21.11 37.02
N ALA A 9 -24.68 -19.84 36.89
CA ALA A 9 -24.57 -19.10 35.64
C ALA A 9 -23.11 -18.78 35.31
N SER A 10 -22.71 -18.99 34.08
CA SER A 10 -21.43 -18.50 33.54
C SER A 10 -21.44 -18.50 32.02
N PHE A 11 -20.62 -17.64 31.42
CA PHE A 11 -20.42 -17.59 29.99
C PHE A 11 -19.04 -17.07 29.63
N SER A 12 -18.65 -17.30 28.36
CA SER A 12 -17.55 -16.62 27.67
C SER A 12 -18.07 -15.89 26.43
N ALA A 13 -17.31 -14.92 25.96
CA ALA A 13 -17.63 -14.16 24.76
C ALA A 13 -16.40 -13.99 23.87
N VAL A 14 -16.58 -14.16 22.56
CA VAL A 14 -15.51 -14.05 21.57
C VAL A 14 -15.98 -13.12 20.45
N GLY A 15 -15.17 -12.06 20.16
CA GLY A 15 -15.43 -11.14 19.05
C GLY A 15 -15.25 -11.83 17.71
N THR A 16 -16.02 -11.38 16.72
CA THR A 16 -15.87 -11.76 15.31
C THR A 16 -14.93 -10.80 14.59
N GLU A 17 -14.68 -11.00 13.29
CA GLU A 17 -13.89 -10.07 12.46
C GLU A 17 -14.49 -8.65 12.44
N ASP A 18 -15.82 -8.55 12.49
CA ASP A 18 -16.51 -7.30 12.84
C ASP A 18 -16.42 -7.10 14.35
N PHE A 19 -15.45 -6.37 14.82
CA PHE A 19 -15.11 -6.15 16.23
C PHE A 19 -16.28 -5.69 17.11
N LEU A 20 -17.44 -5.34 16.56
CA LEU A 20 -18.66 -4.99 17.27
C LEU A 20 -19.54 -6.20 17.55
N THR A 21 -19.37 -7.31 16.85
CA THR A 21 -20.19 -8.53 16.99
C THR A 21 -19.48 -9.61 17.82
N TYR A 22 -20.18 -10.17 18.78
CA TYR A 22 -19.67 -11.20 19.70
C TYR A 22 -20.55 -12.43 19.70
N ASN A 23 -19.92 -13.60 19.68
CA ASN A 23 -20.55 -14.88 19.94
C ASN A 23 -20.40 -15.22 21.43
N PHE A 24 -21.51 -15.58 22.07
CA PHE A 24 -21.57 -15.92 23.48
C PHE A 24 -21.70 -17.43 23.62
N SER A 25 -20.81 -18.05 24.40
CA SER A 25 -20.85 -19.47 24.74
C SER A 25 -21.28 -19.63 26.19
N ASN A 26 -22.41 -20.29 26.37
CA ASN A 26 -22.95 -20.60 27.70
C ASN A 26 -22.15 -21.72 28.37
N THR A 27 -21.65 -21.47 29.56
CA THR A 27 -20.89 -22.44 30.38
C THR A 27 -21.56 -22.71 31.73
N SER A 28 -22.82 -22.32 31.88
CA SER A 28 -23.64 -22.56 33.09
C SER A 28 -23.80 -24.05 33.39
N LYS A 29 -23.98 -24.36 34.65
CA LYS A 29 -24.19 -25.73 35.15
C LYS A 29 -25.55 -25.84 35.83
N SER A 30 -26.13 -27.03 35.78
CA SER A 30 -27.39 -27.39 36.47
C SER A 30 -28.58 -26.51 36.10
N ALA A 31 -28.60 -25.92 34.88
CA ALA A 31 -29.68 -25.07 34.37
C ALA A 31 -30.27 -25.63 33.08
N THR A 32 -31.50 -25.28 32.78
CA THR A 32 -32.25 -25.69 31.60
C THR A 32 -32.75 -24.51 30.77
N ASP A 33 -32.93 -23.36 31.40
CA ASP A 33 -33.50 -22.17 30.80
C ASP A 33 -32.56 -20.98 30.98
N TYR A 34 -32.45 -20.11 29.95
CA TYR A 34 -31.48 -19.05 29.89
C TYR A 34 -32.10 -17.75 29.45
N VAL A 35 -31.77 -16.65 30.14
CA VAL A 35 -32.15 -15.29 29.70
C VAL A 35 -30.93 -14.41 29.71
N TRP A 36 -30.56 -13.98 28.52
CA TRP A 36 -29.50 -13.01 28.32
C TRP A 36 -30.05 -11.59 28.34
N THR A 37 -29.33 -10.70 28.96
CA THR A 37 -29.61 -9.26 28.92
C THR A 37 -28.40 -8.52 28.36
N PHE A 38 -28.64 -7.79 27.29
CA PHE A 38 -27.64 -7.01 26.58
C PHE A 38 -27.89 -5.50 26.76
N PRO A 39 -26.89 -4.64 26.47
CA PRO A 39 -27.08 -3.22 26.54
C PRO A 39 -28.17 -2.73 25.58
N GLY A 40 -28.78 -1.57 25.91
CA GLY A 40 -29.86 -1.00 25.11
C GLY A 40 -31.22 -1.74 25.18
N GLY A 41 -31.36 -2.65 26.14
CA GLY A 41 -32.60 -3.41 26.33
C GLY A 41 -32.71 -4.67 25.44
N GLY A 42 -31.64 -5.08 24.80
CA GLY A 42 -31.58 -6.33 24.06
C GLY A 42 -31.68 -7.54 24.98
N SER A 43 -32.38 -8.60 24.57
CA SER A 43 -32.50 -9.86 25.30
C SER A 43 -32.49 -11.07 24.37
N SER A 44 -32.11 -12.23 24.88
CA SER A 44 -32.16 -13.51 24.15
C SER A 44 -32.40 -14.67 25.08
N THR A 45 -33.11 -15.69 24.61
CA THR A 45 -33.29 -16.98 25.32
C THR A 45 -32.53 -18.12 24.63
N ALA A 46 -31.73 -17.82 23.60
CA ALA A 46 -30.87 -18.81 22.96
C ALA A 46 -29.78 -19.30 23.93
N VAL A 47 -29.40 -20.57 23.80
CA VAL A 47 -28.33 -21.13 24.61
C VAL A 47 -27.01 -20.38 24.37
N GLU A 48 -26.70 -20.11 23.12
CA GLU A 48 -25.48 -19.43 22.66
C GLU A 48 -25.85 -18.33 21.67
N PRO A 49 -26.19 -17.13 22.14
CA PRO A 49 -26.58 -16.03 21.26
C PRO A 49 -25.37 -15.34 20.62
N THR A 50 -25.65 -14.62 19.55
CA THR A 50 -24.76 -13.60 18.97
C THR A 50 -25.38 -12.23 19.22
N PHE A 51 -24.57 -11.24 19.57
CA PHE A 51 -25.00 -9.86 19.78
C PHE A 51 -24.01 -8.87 19.17
N SER A 52 -24.54 -7.84 18.48
CA SER A 52 -23.74 -6.74 17.92
C SER A 52 -23.90 -5.50 18.79
N PHE A 53 -22.78 -5.00 19.31
CA PHE A 53 -22.73 -3.77 20.13
C PHE A 53 -22.84 -2.54 19.21
N PRO A 54 -23.49 -1.45 19.66
CA PRO A 54 -23.75 -0.28 18.81
C PRO A 54 -22.48 0.54 18.51
N SER A 55 -21.43 0.45 19.34
CA SER A 55 -20.17 1.18 19.21
C SER A 55 -19.08 0.60 20.11
N VAL A 56 -17.87 1.13 19.99
CA VAL A 56 -16.81 0.91 21.00
C VAL A 56 -17.26 1.43 22.36
N GLY A 57 -16.80 0.76 23.42
CA GLY A 57 -17.18 1.12 24.79
C GLY A 57 -17.08 -0.05 25.75
N THR A 58 -17.49 0.18 27.02
CA THR A 58 -17.59 -0.86 28.03
C THR A 58 -19.07 -1.18 28.28
N TYR A 59 -19.45 -2.42 28.11
CA TYR A 59 -20.81 -2.89 28.21
C TYR A 59 -20.97 -3.99 29.23
N SER A 60 -22.08 -3.97 29.97
CA SER A 60 -22.46 -5.03 30.89
C SER A 60 -23.38 -6.00 30.17
N VAL A 61 -23.05 -7.29 30.24
CA VAL A 61 -23.89 -8.40 29.75
C VAL A 61 -24.16 -9.33 30.93
N SER A 62 -25.41 -9.75 31.10
CA SER A 62 -25.78 -10.72 32.12
C SER A 62 -26.52 -11.91 31.52
N LEU A 63 -26.27 -13.06 32.15
CA LEU A 63 -26.96 -14.32 31.90
C LEU A 63 -27.63 -14.78 33.19
N GLU A 64 -28.95 -14.92 33.15
CA GLU A 64 -29.72 -15.64 34.16
C GLU A 64 -29.92 -17.07 33.66
N ALA A 65 -29.53 -18.03 34.51
CA ALA A 65 -29.64 -19.46 34.24
C ALA A 65 -30.57 -20.09 35.28
N THR A 66 -31.65 -20.73 34.86
CA THR A 66 -32.72 -21.26 35.72
C THR A 66 -32.85 -22.77 35.52
N ASP A 67 -33.09 -23.50 36.60
CA ASP A 67 -33.35 -24.94 36.58
C ASP A 67 -34.84 -25.26 36.48
N LYS A 68 -35.18 -26.57 36.50
CA LYS A 68 -36.58 -27.06 36.46
C LYS A 68 -37.34 -26.82 37.77
N LEU A 69 -36.64 -26.50 38.86
CA LEU A 69 -37.26 -26.15 40.15
C LEU A 69 -37.51 -24.65 40.31
N LEU A 70 -37.24 -23.89 39.24
CA LEU A 70 -37.33 -22.42 39.16
C LEU A 70 -36.36 -21.70 40.09
N VAL A 71 -35.25 -22.37 40.44
CA VAL A 71 -34.12 -21.72 41.08
C VAL A 71 -33.25 -21.10 39.99
N SER A 72 -32.80 -19.86 40.18
CA SER A 72 -31.96 -19.17 39.24
C SER A 72 -30.65 -18.63 39.85
N ASP A 73 -29.66 -18.50 39.00
CA ASP A 73 -28.41 -17.80 39.31
C ASP A 73 -28.13 -16.80 38.14
N THR A 74 -27.46 -15.72 38.47
CA THR A 74 -27.15 -14.67 37.48
C THR A 74 -25.66 -14.37 37.49
N TYR A 75 -25.04 -14.42 36.29
CA TYR A 75 -23.67 -13.99 36.06
C TYR A 75 -23.65 -12.75 35.18
N THR A 76 -22.88 -11.75 35.61
CA THR A 76 -22.71 -10.50 34.87
C THR A 76 -21.21 -10.26 34.60
N ALA A 77 -20.87 -9.99 33.35
CA ALA A 77 -19.54 -9.62 32.91
C ALA A 77 -19.53 -8.27 32.23
N GLN A 78 -18.44 -7.54 32.35
CA GLN A 78 -18.15 -6.35 31.57
C GLN A 78 -17.28 -6.71 30.37
N LEU A 79 -17.73 -6.34 29.16
CA LEU A 79 -16.98 -6.48 27.94
C LEU A 79 -16.49 -5.11 27.49
N VAL A 80 -15.21 -5.04 27.17
CA VAL A 80 -14.60 -3.84 26.58
C VAL A 80 -14.51 -4.06 25.07
N ILE A 81 -15.31 -3.31 24.35
CA ILE A 81 -15.34 -3.34 22.88
C ILE A 81 -14.40 -2.25 22.38
N VAL A 82 -13.38 -2.64 21.64
CA VAL A 82 -12.37 -1.73 21.11
C VAL A 82 -12.19 -1.97 19.61
N GLU A 83 -11.95 -0.91 18.88
CA GLU A 83 -11.54 -1.03 17.48
C GLU A 83 -10.13 -1.62 17.41
N PRO A 84 -9.87 -2.66 16.61
CA PRO A 84 -8.52 -3.17 16.43
C PRO A 84 -7.58 -2.08 15.92
N PRO A 85 -6.33 -2.05 16.36
CA PRO A 85 -5.36 -1.09 15.86
C PRO A 85 -5.16 -1.31 14.36
N ILE A 86 -5.14 -0.22 13.60
CA ILE A 86 -4.83 -0.27 12.17
C ILE A 86 -3.37 -0.72 12.02
N PRO A 87 -3.08 -1.82 11.30
CA PRO A 87 -1.71 -2.25 11.09
C PRO A 87 -0.86 -1.15 10.46
N PRO A 88 0.44 -1.06 10.77
CA PRO A 88 1.33 -0.10 10.11
C PRO A 88 1.34 -0.33 8.61
N ALA A 89 1.48 0.73 7.83
CA ALA A 89 1.56 0.63 6.38
C ALA A 89 2.83 -0.15 5.97
N ILE A 90 2.71 -0.95 4.92
CA ILE A 90 3.87 -1.59 4.30
C ILE A 90 4.80 -0.49 3.79
N ASN A 91 6.07 -0.53 4.17
CA ASN A 91 7.11 0.34 3.63
C ASN A 91 7.90 -0.44 2.56
N PRO A 92 7.59 -0.27 1.26
CA PRO A 92 8.26 -1.02 0.21
C PRO A 92 9.70 -0.54 0.03
N ASP A 93 10.60 -1.47 -0.26
CA ASP A 93 11.99 -1.14 -0.62
C ASP A 93 12.09 -0.96 -2.15
N VAL A 94 12.56 0.21 -2.61
CA VAL A 94 12.92 0.43 -4.01
C VAL A 94 14.36 -0.05 -4.21
N ILE A 95 14.47 -1.26 -4.75
CA ILE A 95 15.77 -1.88 -4.94
C ILE A 95 16.54 -1.15 -6.05
N ASN A 96 17.78 -0.78 -5.78
CA ASN A 96 18.62 -0.03 -6.72
C ASN A 96 17.97 1.30 -7.19
N GLY A 97 17.34 2.01 -6.25
CA GLY A 97 16.73 3.31 -6.52
C GLY A 97 17.74 4.43 -6.77
N ASP A 98 19.00 4.22 -6.39
CA ASP A 98 20.18 5.07 -6.66
C ASP A 98 20.95 4.64 -7.92
N PHE A 99 20.49 3.61 -8.63
CA PHE A 99 21.08 3.07 -9.85
C PHE A 99 22.55 2.64 -9.75
N SER A 100 23.07 2.48 -8.54
CA SER A 100 24.47 2.08 -8.27
C SER A 100 24.82 0.70 -8.81
N ASN A 101 23.82 -0.19 -8.94
CA ASN A 101 23.95 -1.53 -9.51
C ASN A 101 23.48 -1.59 -10.98
N GLY A 102 23.69 -0.52 -11.74
CA GLY A 102 23.35 -0.46 -13.16
C GLY A 102 21.85 -0.60 -13.42
N GLN A 103 21.43 -1.61 -14.18
CA GLN A 103 20.03 -1.82 -14.57
C GLN A 103 19.31 -2.89 -13.73
N ASP A 104 19.94 -3.37 -12.66
CA ASP A 104 19.38 -4.47 -11.86
C ASP A 104 18.05 -4.05 -11.21
N ASN A 105 17.08 -4.97 -11.24
CA ASN A 105 15.73 -4.82 -10.71
C ASN A 105 14.82 -3.78 -11.40
N TRP A 106 15.27 -3.16 -12.49
CA TRP A 106 14.47 -2.18 -13.25
C TRP A 106 13.93 -2.69 -14.59
N LYS A 107 14.09 -3.97 -14.89
CA LYS A 107 13.68 -4.58 -16.15
C LYS A 107 12.35 -5.31 -16.01
N VAL A 108 11.50 -5.19 -17.03
CA VAL A 108 10.38 -6.15 -17.22
C VAL A 108 10.92 -7.51 -17.68
N SER A 109 10.18 -8.57 -17.43
CA SER A 109 10.58 -9.94 -17.84
C SER A 109 10.63 -10.07 -19.36
N THR A 110 9.64 -9.50 -20.06
CA THR A 110 9.53 -9.47 -21.52
C THR A 110 9.04 -8.10 -21.97
N PHE A 111 9.24 -7.76 -23.24
CA PHE A 111 8.64 -6.58 -23.86
C PHE A 111 8.24 -6.90 -25.29
N THR A 112 6.98 -7.26 -25.48
CA THR A 112 6.44 -7.58 -26.82
C THR A 112 6.40 -6.28 -27.67
N GLY A 113 7.21 -6.26 -28.74
CA GLY A 113 7.34 -5.08 -29.62
C GLY A 113 8.26 -3.97 -29.10
N GLY A 114 9.02 -4.21 -28.03
CA GLY A 114 9.95 -3.26 -27.42
C GLY A 114 11.22 -3.92 -26.89
N THR A 115 11.96 -3.20 -26.06
CA THR A 115 13.19 -3.69 -25.40
C THR A 115 13.02 -3.78 -23.88
N THR A 116 13.55 -4.85 -23.28
CA THR A 116 13.64 -4.99 -21.83
C THR A 116 14.73 -4.13 -21.19
N SER A 117 15.59 -3.48 -21.98
CA SER A 117 16.60 -2.55 -21.44
C SER A 117 15.93 -1.27 -20.93
N PRO A 118 16.02 -0.94 -19.61
CA PRO A 118 15.20 0.11 -19.01
C PRO A 118 15.72 1.53 -19.28
N TYR A 119 17.03 1.71 -19.34
CA TYR A 119 17.72 3.00 -19.53
C TYR A 119 19.19 2.73 -19.87
N ASN A 120 19.99 3.80 -20.09
CA ASN A 120 21.44 3.71 -20.10
C ASN A 120 21.98 4.09 -18.72
N SER A 121 22.81 3.24 -18.10
CA SER A 121 23.52 3.61 -16.87
C SER A 121 24.68 4.55 -17.21
N SER A 122 24.78 5.69 -16.53
CA SER A 122 25.83 6.68 -16.76
C SER A 122 25.92 7.63 -15.58
N SER A 123 27.11 8.16 -15.32
CA SER A 123 27.26 9.28 -14.37
C SER A 123 26.35 10.43 -14.76
N ASP A 124 25.48 10.83 -13.84
CA ASP A 124 24.48 11.90 -13.99
C ASP A 124 25.01 13.29 -13.62
N GLY A 125 26.18 13.32 -12.98
CA GLY A 125 26.85 14.56 -12.54
C GLY A 125 26.60 14.92 -11.08
N GLU A 126 25.73 14.19 -10.39
CA GLU A 126 25.56 14.27 -8.94
C GLU A 126 26.63 13.45 -8.22
N ASN A 127 26.88 13.73 -6.95
CA ASN A 127 27.77 12.98 -6.07
C ASN A 127 27.14 12.67 -4.71
N LEU A 128 25.84 12.65 -4.64
CA LEU A 128 25.11 12.29 -3.43
C LEU A 128 24.77 10.81 -3.41
N ASN A 129 24.94 10.20 -2.25
CA ASN A 129 24.41 8.87 -1.96
C ASN A 129 22.87 8.91 -1.81
N TYR A 130 22.25 7.73 -1.80
CA TYR A 130 20.81 7.57 -1.63
C TYR A 130 20.25 8.19 -0.33
N ASP A 131 21.07 8.27 0.72
CA ASP A 131 20.72 8.92 1.98
C ASP A 131 20.97 10.45 1.99
N GLY A 132 21.46 11.00 0.88
CA GLY A 132 21.77 12.42 0.73
C GLY A 132 23.16 12.83 1.20
N SER A 133 24.00 11.89 1.66
CA SER A 133 25.40 12.15 2.03
C SER A 133 26.30 12.30 0.79
N ASP A 134 27.41 13.03 0.92
CA ASP A 134 28.39 13.20 -0.15
C ASP A 134 29.17 11.91 -0.38
N ASN A 135 29.16 11.39 -1.62
CA ASN A 135 29.92 10.21 -2.03
C ASN A 135 31.37 10.53 -2.39
N GLY A 136 31.77 11.80 -2.50
CA GLY A 136 33.10 12.21 -2.93
C GLY A 136 33.41 11.99 -4.41
N SER A 137 32.52 11.31 -5.16
CA SER A 137 32.64 11.04 -6.59
C SER A 137 31.26 11.03 -7.26
N LYS A 138 31.27 11.17 -8.59
CA LYS A 138 29.99 11.17 -9.36
C LYS A 138 29.32 9.81 -9.29
N THR A 139 28.03 9.81 -8.91
CA THR A 139 27.19 8.62 -8.87
C THR A 139 26.58 8.30 -10.24
N PRO A 140 26.17 7.05 -10.51
CA PRO A 140 25.41 6.70 -11.68
C PRO A 140 23.94 7.14 -11.53
N GLY A 141 23.26 7.37 -12.66
CA GLY A 141 21.82 7.59 -12.72
C GLY A 141 21.20 6.87 -13.91
N ALA A 142 19.89 6.74 -13.92
CA ALA A 142 19.15 6.22 -15.07
C ALA A 142 19.09 7.29 -16.16
N LYS A 143 19.70 6.99 -17.34
CA LYS A 143 19.84 7.97 -18.44
C LYS A 143 18.99 7.61 -19.65
N TRP A 144 18.24 8.57 -20.14
CA TRP A 144 17.61 8.57 -21.45
C TRP A 144 18.28 9.58 -22.38
N THR A 145 18.29 9.27 -23.67
CA THR A 145 18.84 10.11 -24.74
C THR A 145 17.88 10.13 -25.92
N SER A 146 18.13 10.93 -26.96
CA SER A 146 17.33 10.94 -28.17
C SER A 146 17.13 9.55 -28.80
N SER A 147 18.14 8.69 -28.75
CA SER A 147 18.06 7.33 -29.32
C SER A 147 17.30 6.32 -28.44
N THR A 148 17.02 6.65 -27.19
CA THR A 148 16.29 5.80 -26.24
C THR A 148 14.96 6.43 -25.80
N SER A 149 14.60 7.54 -26.39
CA SER A 149 13.39 8.30 -26.12
C SER A 149 12.12 7.51 -26.47
N ALA A 150 11.10 7.63 -25.62
CA ALA A 150 9.75 7.16 -25.89
C ALA A 150 9.01 8.14 -26.83
N GLY A 151 9.48 8.24 -28.06
CA GLY A 151 8.81 9.03 -29.11
C GLY A 151 7.45 8.44 -29.50
N PRO A 152 6.74 9.10 -30.47
CA PRO A 152 5.41 8.65 -30.88
C PRO A 152 5.40 7.23 -31.49
N ASN A 153 6.55 6.74 -31.91
CA ASN A 153 6.70 5.37 -32.42
C ASN A 153 7.72 4.61 -31.57
N LEU A 154 7.30 3.50 -30.98
CA LEU A 154 8.21 2.58 -30.31
C LEU A 154 9.21 1.98 -31.29
N SER A 155 10.46 1.91 -30.89
CA SER A 155 11.52 1.22 -31.61
C SER A 155 12.25 0.25 -30.67
N GLY A 156 13.07 -0.65 -31.20
CA GLY A 156 13.90 -1.56 -30.40
C GLY A 156 14.90 -0.85 -29.48
N SER A 157 15.08 0.47 -29.61
CA SER A 157 15.92 1.31 -28.73
C SER A 157 15.12 2.11 -27.69
N THR A 158 13.78 2.16 -27.78
CA THR A 158 12.92 2.81 -26.78
C THR A 158 13.06 2.10 -25.43
N ARG A 159 13.21 2.86 -24.35
CA ARG A 159 13.50 2.34 -23.03
C ARG A 159 12.49 2.79 -22.02
N PHE A 160 12.02 1.81 -21.23
CA PHE A 160 11.14 2.01 -20.10
C PHE A 160 11.69 1.28 -18.88
N ALA A 161 11.84 1.98 -17.76
CA ALA A 161 12.19 1.38 -16.49
C ALA A 161 10.94 0.93 -15.75
N TYR A 162 11.01 -0.23 -15.10
CA TYR A 162 9.90 -0.84 -14.39
C TYR A 162 10.36 -1.51 -13.11
N GLN A 163 9.63 -1.26 -12.02
CA GLN A 163 9.79 -2.04 -10.79
C GLN A 163 8.44 -2.21 -10.09
N ALA A 164 8.08 -3.45 -9.76
CA ALA A 164 6.84 -3.81 -9.09
C ALA A 164 7.00 -3.76 -7.56
N HIS A 165 5.96 -3.27 -6.86
CA HIS A 165 5.93 -3.17 -5.40
C HIS A 165 4.58 -3.59 -4.84
N THR A 166 4.60 -4.15 -3.62
CA THR A 166 3.40 -4.39 -2.82
C THR A 166 3.30 -3.31 -1.74
N VAL A 167 2.13 -2.72 -1.63
CA VAL A 167 1.81 -1.63 -0.69
C VAL A 167 0.53 -1.97 0.08
N SER A 168 0.25 -1.27 1.17
CA SER A 168 -1.01 -1.45 1.90
C SER A 168 -2.19 -0.87 1.11
N PRO A 169 -3.25 -1.65 0.83
CA PRO A 169 -4.43 -1.18 0.11
C PRO A 169 -5.04 0.08 0.70
N GLY A 170 -5.52 0.99 -0.13
CA GLY A 170 -6.22 2.21 0.26
C GLY A 170 -5.38 3.26 0.99
N ARG A 171 -4.09 2.99 1.28
CA ARG A 171 -3.20 3.95 1.94
C ARG A 171 -2.58 4.91 0.96
N GLU A 172 -2.20 6.10 1.45
CA GLU A 172 -1.44 7.07 0.69
C GLU A 172 0.07 6.77 0.77
N TYR A 173 0.75 6.95 -0.35
CA TYR A 173 2.19 6.77 -0.50
C TYR A 173 2.82 7.96 -1.20
N TYR A 174 4.08 8.23 -0.87
CA TYR A 174 4.93 9.11 -1.64
C TYR A 174 5.75 8.32 -2.65
N ILE A 175 5.77 8.79 -3.91
CA ILE A 175 6.87 8.56 -4.84
C ILE A 175 7.78 9.78 -4.83
N GLU A 176 9.07 9.57 -4.57
CA GLU A 176 10.09 10.62 -4.49
C GLU A 176 11.25 10.25 -5.41
N PHE A 177 11.77 11.21 -6.14
CA PHE A 177 12.93 11.03 -7.01
C PHE A 177 13.56 12.39 -7.35
N SER A 178 14.80 12.36 -7.80
CA SER A 178 15.50 13.51 -8.36
C SER A 178 15.65 13.37 -9.87
N TYR A 179 15.60 14.48 -10.62
CA TYR A 179 15.86 14.45 -12.05
C TYR A 179 16.70 15.63 -12.53
N ALA A 180 17.45 15.42 -13.63
CA ALA A 180 18.18 16.46 -14.32
C ALA A 180 18.04 16.30 -15.84
N ILE A 181 17.79 17.40 -16.56
CA ILE A 181 17.74 17.45 -18.02
C ILE A 181 18.84 18.38 -18.50
N LYS A 182 19.68 17.90 -19.43
CA LYS A 182 20.76 18.69 -20.01
C LYS A 182 20.19 19.83 -20.83
N THR A 183 20.86 20.99 -20.79
CA THR A 183 20.52 22.15 -21.62
C THR A 183 20.85 21.92 -23.09
N GLY A 184 20.24 22.71 -23.98
CA GLY A 184 20.52 22.69 -25.43
C GLY A 184 19.64 21.72 -26.23
N GLY A 185 18.59 21.18 -25.65
CA GLY A 185 17.58 20.36 -26.31
C GLY A 185 16.37 21.15 -26.82
N SER A 186 15.24 20.45 -26.98
CA SER A 186 13.98 20.98 -27.56
C SER A 186 13.14 21.82 -26.59
N GLY A 187 13.55 21.94 -25.33
CA GLY A 187 12.80 22.67 -24.30
C GLY A 187 11.70 21.85 -23.62
N LEU A 188 10.89 22.49 -22.77
CA LEU A 188 9.83 21.88 -21.93
C LEU A 188 8.41 22.05 -22.50
N ASP A 189 8.24 22.24 -23.78
CA ASP A 189 6.88 22.27 -24.33
C ASP A 189 6.23 20.86 -24.35
N SER A 190 4.97 20.77 -24.72
CA SER A 190 4.22 19.51 -24.76
C SER A 190 4.82 18.43 -25.67
N THR A 191 5.74 18.80 -26.55
CA THR A 191 6.45 17.93 -27.48
C THR A 191 7.96 17.85 -27.20
N GLY A 192 8.47 18.68 -26.27
CA GLY A 192 9.88 18.83 -25.95
C GLY A 192 10.42 17.85 -24.92
N ASP A 193 11.60 18.20 -24.42
CA ASP A 193 12.36 17.34 -23.49
C ASP A 193 11.67 17.20 -22.16
N ARG A 194 11.31 15.97 -21.77
CA ARG A 194 10.70 15.65 -20.49
C ARG A 194 11.03 14.23 -20.02
N LEU A 195 11.07 14.09 -18.73
CA LEU A 195 11.08 12.80 -18.04
C LEU A 195 9.69 12.58 -17.44
N VAL A 196 9.25 11.34 -17.46
CA VAL A 196 7.95 10.93 -16.94
C VAL A 196 8.16 9.79 -15.95
N VAL A 197 7.57 9.95 -14.77
CA VAL A 197 7.49 8.92 -13.72
C VAL A 197 6.03 8.68 -13.40
N GLU A 198 5.61 7.44 -13.45
CA GLU A 198 4.23 7.03 -13.22
C GLU A 198 4.16 5.94 -12.16
N MET A 199 3.06 5.94 -11.41
CA MET A 199 2.65 4.79 -10.61
C MET A 199 1.52 4.08 -11.33
N LEU A 200 1.74 2.83 -11.70
CA LEU A 200 0.74 1.98 -12.35
C LEU A 200 0.02 1.13 -11.31
N SER A 201 -1.26 0.82 -11.57
CA SER A 201 -2.03 -0.14 -10.78
C SER A 201 -1.80 -1.55 -11.30
N GLY A 202 -1.13 -2.39 -10.50
CA GLY A 202 -0.87 -3.79 -10.83
C GLY A 202 0.61 -4.11 -11.04
N HIS A 203 0.87 -5.42 -11.25
CA HIS A 203 2.18 -5.96 -11.62
C HIS A 203 2.12 -6.47 -13.06
N PHE A 204 3.18 -6.24 -13.83
CA PHE A 204 3.24 -6.58 -15.25
C PHE A 204 4.48 -7.43 -15.55
N SER A 205 4.28 -8.54 -16.26
CA SER A 205 5.38 -9.36 -16.76
C SER A 205 5.85 -8.93 -18.16
N ASP A 206 4.95 -8.36 -18.97
CA ASP A 206 5.26 -7.81 -20.30
C ASP A 206 5.24 -6.27 -20.25
N GLY A 207 6.27 -5.64 -20.81
CA GLY A 207 6.36 -4.18 -20.92
C GLY A 207 5.29 -3.57 -21.82
N ALA A 208 4.73 -4.32 -22.78
CA ALA A 208 3.62 -3.84 -23.60
C ALA A 208 2.34 -3.66 -22.76
N ASP A 209 2.07 -4.55 -21.81
CA ASP A 209 0.93 -4.44 -20.89
C ASP A 209 1.12 -3.27 -19.92
N ALA A 210 2.34 -3.09 -19.38
CA ALA A 210 2.67 -1.93 -18.55
C ALA A 210 2.48 -0.61 -19.32
N LEU A 211 2.94 -0.55 -20.57
CA LEU A 211 2.76 0.62 -21.45
C LEU A 211 1.28 0.88 -21.74
N ALA A 212 0.49 -0.16 -21.98
CA ALA A 212 -0.96 -0.02 -22.17
C ALA A 212 -1.64 0.53 -20.90
N SER A 213 -1.24 0.08 -19.72
CA SER A 213 -1.71 0.61 -18.43
C SER A 213 -1.32 2.08 -18.25
N SER A 214 -0.08 2.45 -18.57
CA SER A 214 0.42 3.84 -18.56
C SER A 214 -0.43 4.75 -19.44
N GLN A 215 -0.75 4.30 -20.65
CA GLN A 215 -1.55 5.06 -21.63
C GLN A 215 -3.04 5.15 -21.26
N ALA A 216 -3.55 4.19 -20.48
CA ALA A 216 -4.96 4.17 -20.09
C ALA A 216 -5.25 5.07 -18.89
N SER A 217 -4.63 4.80 -17.75
CA SER A 217 -4.91 5.52 -16.49
C SER A 217 -3.88 5.15 -15.41
N PRO A 218 -2.72 5.79 -15.33
CA PRO A 218 -1.82 5.62 -14.20
C PRO A 218 -2.46 6.17 -12.91
N LEU A 219 -2.08 5.64 -11.74
CA LEU A 219 -2.50 6.16 -10.43
C LEU A 219 -2.03 7.60 -10.23
N THR A 220 -0.83 7.89 -10.67
CA THR A 220 -0.29 9.25 -10.79
C THR A 220 0.71 9.32 -11.94
N GLN A 221 0.81 10.46 -12.58
CA GLN A 221 1.79 10.77 -13.60
C GLN A 221 2.51 12.06 -13.24
N ILE A 222 3.81 12.00 -13.21
CA ILE A 222 4.69 13.13 -12.89
C ILE A 222 5.54 13.42 -14.12
N VAL A 223 5.46 14.65 -14.60
CA VAL A 223 6.24 15.15 -15.74
C VAL A 223 7.22 16.19 -15.24
N SER A 224 8.48 16.09 -15.65
CA SER A 224 9.51 17.07 -15.31
C SER A 224 9.12 18.51 -15.73
N THR A 225 9.44 19.49 -14.89
CA THR A 225 9.05 20.90 -15.05
C THR A 225 10.22 21.87 -15.17
N ALA A 226 11.48 21.36 -15.17
CA ALA A 226 12.67 22.20 -15.23
C ALA A 226 13.77 21.58 -16.08
N ILE A 227 14.54 22.42 -16.78
CA ILE A 227 15.79 22.08 -17.49
C ILE A 227 16.91 22.94 -16.88
N LEU A 228 17.67 22.35 -15.93
CA LEU A 228 18.69 23.09 -15.19
C LEU A 228 20.12 22.69 -15.59
N GLY A 229 20.27 21.67 -16.44
CA GLY A 229 21.56 21.13 -16.87
C GLY A 229 21.96 19.88 -16.10
N LYS A 230 22.92 19.12 -16.64
CA LYS A 230 23.48 17.91 -16.00
C LYS A 230 24.07 18.25 -14.64
N GLY A 231 23.75 17.46 -13.61
CA GLY A 231 24.23 17.65 -12.25
C GLY A 231 23.45 18.70 -11.44
N ASN A 232 22.46 19.33 -12.02
CA ASN A 232 21.55 20.25 -11.32
C ASN A 232 20.18 19.59 -11.20
N PHE A 233 19.96 18.93 -10.07
CA PHE A 233 18.78 18.10 -9.85
C PHE A 233 17.60 18.87 -9.29
N THR A 234 16.41 18.49 -9.74
CA THR A 234 15.12 18.88 -9.17
C THR A 234 14.58 17.68 -8.40
N LEU A 235 14.38 17.86 -7.08
CA LEU A 235 13.68 16.88 -6.24
C LEU A 235 12.17 16.98 -6.48
N VAL A 236 11.55 15.82 -6.67
CA VAL A 236 10.09 15.67 -6.80
C VAL A 236 9.58 14.74 -5.72
N LYS A 237 8.48 15.11 -5.09
CA LYS A 237 7.75 14.29 -4.13
C LYS A 237 6.26 14.43 -4.41
N GLN A 238 5.59 13.32 -4.74
CA GLN A 238 4.18 13.29 -5.12
C GLN A 238 3.46 12.16 -4.39
N THR A 239 2.23 12.41 -3.94
CA THR A 239 1.38 11.37 -3.34
C THR A 239 0.53 10.66 -4.37
N PHE A 240 0.17 9.41 -4.05
CA PHE A 240 -0.89 8.65 -4.71
C PHE A 240 -1.56 7.74 -3.70
N THR A 241 -2.81 7.34 -3.97
CA THR A 241 -3.52 6.34 -3.17
C THR A 241 -3.29 4.95 -3.75
N ALA A 242 -2.88 4.00 -2.90
CA ALA A 242 -2.72 2.60 -3.29
C ALA A 242 -4.07 1.98 -3.70
N PRO A 243 -4.13 1.17 -4.76
CA PRO A 243 -5.34 0.46 -5.14
C PRO A 243 -5.70 -0.63 -4.12
N GLU A 244 -6.95 -1.08 -4.14
CA GLU A 244 -7.45 -2.16 -3.28
C GLU A 244 -6.67 -3.48 -3.42
N SER A 245 -6.04 -3.71 -4.55
CA SER A 245 -5.17 -4.87 -4.77
C SER A 245 -3.85 -4.79 -3.97
N GLY A 246 -3.43 -3.61 -3.55
CA GLY A 246 -2.11 -3.37 -2.98
C GLY A 246 -0.95 -3.59 -3.96
N LEU A 247 -1.23 -3.79 -5.25
CA LEU A 247 -0.21 -4.04 -6.26
C LEU A 247 0.03 -2.76 -7.07
N VAL A 248 1.26 -2.27 -7.09
CA VAL A 248 1.65 -1.07 -7.83
C VAL A 248 2.97 -1.30 -8.56
N ALA A 249 3.24 -0.48 -9.57
CA ALA A 249 4.54 -0.48 -10.23
C ALA A 249 5.01 0.94 -10.54
N ILE A 250 6.30 1.17 -10.35
CA ILE A 250 6.99 2.36 -10.85
C ILE A 250 7.27 2.15 -12.34
N TRP A 251 6.92 3.13 -13.15
CA TRP A 251 7.14 3.15 -14.59
C TRP A 251 7.77 4.47 -14.99
N MET A 252 8.94 4.42 -15.64
CA MET A 252 9.70 5.64 -15.96
C MET A 252 10.20 5.60 -17.39
N TYR A 253 10.17 6.77 -18.04
CA TYR A 253 10.70 6.96 -19.39
C TYR A 253 11.09 8.41 -19.67
N GLY A 254 11.87 8.62 -20.71
CA GLY A 254 12.22 9.93 -21.22
C GLY A 254 11.66 10.16 -22.62
N ILE A 255 11.08 11.33 -22.86
CA ILE A 255 10.84 11.88 -24.20
C ILE A 255 11.80 13.06 -24.30
N THR A 256 12.96 12.84 -24.95
CA THR A 256 14.07 13.80 -24.84
C THR A 256 14.98 13.76 -26.05
N SER A 257 15.47 14.92 -26.46
CA SER A 257 16.49 15.12 -27.49
C SER A 257 17.92 15.21 -26.93
N VAL A 258 18.05 15.34 -25.59
CA VAL A 258 19.31 15.47 -24.87
C VAL A 258 19.42 14.41 -23.76
N ASP A 259 20.60 14.28 -23.18
CA ASP A 259 20.77 13.42 -21.99
C ASP A 259 19.92 13.92 -20.85
N SER A 260 19.09 13.04 -20.31
CA SER A 260 18.20 13.32 -19.19
C SER A 260 18.29 12.18 -18.18
N TYR A 261 18.27 12.50 -16.90
CA TYR A 261 18.61 11.59 -15.81
C TYR A 261 17.53 11.57 -14.74
N ILE A 262 17.24 10.38 -14.21
CA ILE A 262 16.49 10.18 -12.96
C ILE A 262 17.43 9.49 -11.97
N ASP A 263 17.34 9.87 -10.70
CA ASP A 263 18.12 9.30 -9.61
C ASP A 263 17.32 9.32 -8.29
N ASN A 264 17.80 8.55 -7.31
CA ASN A 264 17.31 8.54 -5.92
C ASN A 264 15.80 8.27 -5.79
N VAL A 265 15.30 7.26 -6.51
CA VAL A 265 13.88 6.88 -6.50
C VAL A 265 13.52 6.17 -5.19
N LYS A 266 12.51 6.69 -4.49
CA LYS A 266 11.99 6.17 -3.22
C LYS A 266 10.47 6.03 -3.29
N LEU A 267 9.95 5.03 -2.57
CA LEU A 267 8.53 4.78 -2.39
C LEU A 267 8.29 4.46 -0.92
N TYR A 268 7.44 5.23 -0.24
CA TYR A 268 7.18 5.06 1.19
C TYR A 268 5.81 5.59 1.59
N PRO A 269 5.19 5.06 2.68
CA PRO A 269 3.87 5.50 3.10
C PRO A 269 3.87 6.97 3.57
N VAL A 270 2.72 7.61 3.43
CA VAL A 270 2.41 8.86 4.14
C VAL A 270 2.05 8.48 5.57
N ASP A 271 2.75 9.05 6.56
CA ASP A 271 2.54 8.81 8.00
C ASP A 271 1.16 9.31 8.48
#